data_0ba5f3cfd5d3daf3df747d8e31e3a998
#
_entry.id   0ba5f3cfd5d3daf3df747d8e31e3a998
#
_cell.length_a   1.000
_cell.length_b   1.000
_cell.length_c   1.000
_cell.angle_alpha   90.00
_cell.angle_beta   90.00
_cell.angle_gamma   90.00
#
_symmetry.space_group_name_H-M   'P 1'
#
loop_
_entity.id
_entity.type
_entity.pdbx_description
1 polymer ?
#
loop_
_entity_poly.entity_id
_entity_poly.type
_entity_poly.pdbx_seq_one_letter_code
_entity_poly.pdbx_strand_id
1 'polypeptide(L)'
;TLLYCALIAYIIFEGPAEDRNMNTLVDMISGMEVKEDDEDFMNAVDYMFAGLEKRKPDCFAVKQYKKYKLASGKTAKSILISCGSRLAPFDIPQLREIMSYDELELDRIGDRKTAVFFTISDTTPTYNFLVALAFSQMFNLLCERADNVHGGRLPHHVRVLWDEAANTGQV
;
A
#
# COMPACT_ATOMS: atom_id res chain seq x y z
N THR A 1 -7.93 4.45 -8.55
CA THR A 1 -6.95 3.46 -9.02
C THR A 1 -5.77 4.06 -9.77
N LEU A 2 -5.95 4.91 -10.82
CA LEU A 2 -4.81 5.52 -11.53
C LEU A 2 -3.91 6.34 -10.61
N LEU A 3 -4.49 7.12 -9.70
CA LEU A 3 -3.76 7.89 -8.72
C LEU A 3 -2.92 6.98 -7.82
N TYR A 4 -3.50 5.93 -7.23
CA TYR A 4 -2.74 4.96 -6.43
C TYR A 4 -1.58 4.33 -7.20
N CYS A 5 -1.82 3.92 -8.46
CA CYS A 5 -0.76 3.36 -9.29
C CYS A 5 0.39 4.35 -9.50
N ALA A 6 0.08 5.64 -9.71
CA ALA A 6 1.09 6.67 -9.89
C ALA A 6 1.90 6.89 -8.60
N LEU A 7 1.22 7.08 -7.47
CA LEU A 7 1.86 7.36 -6.18
C LEU A 7 2.69 6.18 -5.68
N ILE A 8 2.13 4.97 -5.72
CA ILE A 8 2.85 3.75 -5.31
C ILE A 8 4.09 3.53 -6.19
N ALA A 9 3.95 3.70 -7.51
CA ALA A 9 5.10 3.58 -8.40
C ALA A 9 6.16 4.66 -8.13
N TYR A 10 5.76 5.88 -7.79
CA TYR A 10 6.69 6.91 -7.37
C TYR A 10 7.44 6.50 -6.10
N ILE A 11 6.72 6.07 -5.07
CA ILE A 11 7.30 5.64 -3.78
C ILE A 11 8.29 4.49 -3.98
N ILE A 12 7.92 3.47 -4.75
CA ILE A 12 8.75 2.26 -4.93
C ILE A 12 9.99 2.54 -5.77
N PHE A 13 9.86 3.29 -6.87
CA PHE A 13 10.93 3.42 -7.85
C PHE A 13 11.77 4.69 -7.71
N GLU A 14 11.24 5.73 -7.09
CA GLU A 14 11.92 7.03 -6.96
C GLU A 14 12.16 7.44 -5.51
N GLY A 15 11.37 6.92 -4.57
CA GLY A 15 11.51 7.21 -3.14
C GLY A 15 12.67 6.46 -2.50
N PRO A 16 13.27 7.02 -1.43
CA PRO A 16 14.25 6.34 -0.61
C PRO A 16 13.63 5.11 0.08
N ALA A 17 14.46 4.18 0.52
CA ALA A 17 14.00 2.89 1.06
C ALA A 17 13.12 3.06 2.32
N GLU A 18 13.46 4.02 3.16
CA GLU A 18 12.73 4.36 4.40
C GLU A 18 11.32 4.87 4.15
N ASP A 19 11.08 5.49 2.98
CA ASP A 19 9.77 6.04 2.60
C ASP A 19 8.88 5.03 1.85
N ARG A 20 9.37 3.82 1.59
CA ARG A 20 8.63 2.77 0.88
C ARG A 20 7.62 2.08 1.80
N ASN A 21 6.73 2.85 2.37
CA ASN A 21 5.72 2.37 3.30
C ASN A 21 4.36 3.03 3.04
N MET A 22 3.33 2.57 3.76
CA MET A 22 1.95 3.03 3.58
C MET A 22 1.74 4.45 4.09
N ASN A 23 2.53 4.89 5.08
CA ASN A 23 2.43 6.24 5.63
C ASN A 23 2.76 7.29 4.60
N THR A 24 3.80 7.06 3.79
CA THR A 24 4.17 7.96 2.69
C THR A 24 3.04 8.10 1.68
N LEU A 25 2.34 7.01 1.35
CA LEU A 25 1.18 7.08 0.46
C LEU A 25 0.05 7.93 1.05
N VAL A 26 -0.26 7.74 2.34
CA VAL A 26 -1.27 8.52 3.07
C VAL A 26 -0.88 9.99 3.10
N ASP A 27 0.37 10.31 3.42
CA ASP A 27 0.87 11.68 3.48
C ASP A 27 0.86 12.37 2.11
N MET A 28 1.23 11.65 1.05
CA MET A 28 1.12 12.18 -0.32
C MET A 28 -0.33 12.53 -0.68
N ILE A 29 -1.30 11.65 -0.39
CA ILE A 29 -2.71 11.91 -0.68
C ILE A 29 -3.24 13.05 0.19
N SER A 30 -2.87 13.12 1.46
CA SER A 30 -3.26 14.20 2.37
C SER A 30 -2.69 15.55 1.97
N GLY A 31 -1.51 15.55 1.34
CA GLY A 31 -0.88 16.77 0.79
C GLY A 31 -1.44 17.21 -0.56
N MET A 32 -2.35 16.43 -1.15
CA MET A 32 -2.96 16.81 -2.44
C MET A 32 -4.18 17.69 -2.23
N GLU A 33 -4.15 18.86 -2.85
CA GLU A 33 -5.29 19.77 -2.93
C GLU A 33 -5.70 19.96 -4.39
N VAL A 34 -6.99 20.20 -4.61
CA VAL A 34 -7.55 20.57 -5.92
C VAL A 34 -8.40 21.81 -5.74
N LYS A 35 -8.09 22.87 -6.50
CA LYS A 35 -8.92 24.06 -6.60
C LYS A 35 -9.81 23.95 -7.84
N GLU A 36 -11.12 24.10 -7.63
CA GLU A 36 -12.10 23.95 -8.72
C GLU A 36 -12.06 25.14 -9.70
N ASP A 37 -11.68 26.32 -9.17
CA ASP A 37 -11.70 27.59 -9.89
C ASP A 37 -10.32 28.01 -10.44
N ASP A 38 -9.31 27.15 -10.29
CA ASP A 38 -7.94 27.42 -10.71
C ASP A 38 -7.33 26.14 -11.33
N GLU A 39 -7.41 26.06 -12.65
CA GLU A 39 -6.93 24.89 -13.42
C GLU A 39 -5.39 24.80 -13.43
N ASP A 40 -4.70 25.93 -13.21
CA ASP A 40 -3.24 26.01 -13.18
C ASP A 40 -2.67 25.73 -11.78
N PHE A 41 -3.52 25.52 -10.78
CA PHE A 41 -3.08 25.24 -9.42
C PHE A 41 -2.28 23.94 -9.36
N MET A 42 -1.09 24.03 -8.80
CA MET A 42 -0.19 22.90 -8.55
C MET A 42 0.02 22.71 -7.05
N ASN A 43 -0.30 21.51 -6.56
CA ASN A 43 0.03 21.09 -5.19
C ASN A 43 1.44 20.49 -5.11
N ALA A 44 1.89 20.16 -3.90
CA ALA A 44 3.24 19.61 -3.66
C ALA A 44 3.52 18.35 -4.50
N VAL A 45 2.53 17.46 -4.64
CA VAL A 45 2.66 16.22 -5.42
C VAL A 45 2.76 16.51 -6.91
N ASP A 46 2.04 17.53 -7.42
CA ASP A 46 2.17 17.98 -8.81
C ASP A 46 3.61 18.41 -9.11
N TYR A 47 4.25 19.17 -8.20
CA TYR A 47 5.66 19.56 -8.37
C TYR A 47 6.61 18.36 -8.35
N MET A 48 6.37 17.37 -7.49
CA MET A 48 7.16 16.14 -7.46
C MET A 48 7.09 15.40 -8.81
N PHE A 49 5.88 15.22 -9.36
CA PHE A 49 5.70 14.57 -10.65
C PHE A 49 6.23 15.39 -11.83
N ALA A 50 6.11 16.71 -11.80
CA ALA A 50 6.73 17.59 -12.80
C ALA A 50 8.26 17.47 -12.80
N GLY A 51 8.86 17.36 -11.62
CA GLY A 51 10.29 17.11 -11.47
C GLY A 51 10.70 15.73 -11.99
N LEU A 52 9.90 14.70 -11.75
CA LEU A 52 10.13 13.35 -12.26
C LEU A 52 9.97 13.31 -13.80
N GLU A 53 8.96 13.96 -14.34
CA GLU A 53 8.71 14.02 -15.79
C GLU A 53 9.90 14.62 -16.56
N LYS A 54 10.54 15.67 -16.02
CA LYS A 54 11.74 16.25 -16.64
C LYS A 54 12.90 15.28 -16.71
N ARG A 55 13.02 14.33 -15.76
CA ARG A 55 14.10 13.34 -15.70
C ARG A 55 13.75 12.04 -16.42
N LYS A 56 12.51 11.59 -16.28
CA LYS A 56 12.02 10.28 -16.77
C LYS A 56 10.59 10.42 -17.34
N PRO A 57 10.39 11.07 -18.51
CA PRO A 57 9.07 11.41 -19.04
C PRO A 57 8.21 10.18 -19.34
N ASP A 58 8.83 9.06 -19.67
CA ASP A 58 8.15 7.83 -20.08
C ASP A 58 7.98 6.79 -18.98
N CYS A 59 8.36 7.09 -17.75
CA CYS A 59 8.22 6.14 -16.66
C CYS A 59 6.74 5.88 -16.32
N PHE A 60 6.48 4.72 -15.73
CA PHE A 60 5.11 4.27 -15.42
C PHE A 60 4.39 5.26 -14.50
N ALA A 61 5.06 5.75 -13.46
CA ALA A 61 4.47 6.68 -12.48
C ALA A 61 3.95 7.95 -13.18
N VAL A 62 4.78 8.59 -14.02
CA VAL A 62 4.41 9.80 -14.78
C VAL A 62 3.24 9.51 -15.72
N LYS A 63 3.26 8.39 -16.44
CA LYS A 63 2.16 8.02 -17.34
C LYS A 63 0.83 7.85 -16.62
N GLN A 64 0.82 7.23 -15.44
CA GLN A 64 -0.40 7.07 -14.65
C GLN A 64 -0.87 8.41 -14.07
N TYR A 65 0.05 9.24 -13.59
CA TYR A 65 -0.26 10.56 -13.05
C TYR A 65 -0.89 11.48 -14.09
N LYS A 66 -0.32 11.53 -15.29
CA LYS A 66 -0.89 12.28 -16.42
C LYS A 66 -2.33 11.86 -16.74
N LYS A 67 -2.62 10.55 -16.72
CA LYS A 67 -3.99 10.06 -16.92
C LYS A 67 -4.93 10.51 -15.81
N TYR A 68 -4.46 10.53 -14.55
CA TYR A 68 -5.23 11.06 -13.44
C TYR A 68 -5.52 12.56 -13.63
N LYS A 69 -4.55 13.35 -14.07
CA LYS A 69 -4.67 14.81 -14.30
C LYS A 69 -5.62 15.17 -15.45
N LEU A 70 -6.07 14.22 -16.27
CA LEU A 70 -7.14 14.45 -17.26
C LEU A 70 -8.51 14.62 -16.60
N ALA A 71 -8.65 14.27 -15.31
CA ALA A 71 -9.91 14.49 -14.61
C ALA A 71 -10.12 15.98 -14.33
N SER A 72 -11.32 16.48 -14.59
CA SER A 72 -11.73 17.84 -14.24
C SER A 72 -11.65 18.09 -12.73
N GLY A 73 -11.58 19.36 -12.31
CA GLY A 73 -11.43 19.75 -10.91
C GLY A 73 -12.42 19.05 -9.96
N LYS A 74 -13.72 19.03 -10.30
CA LYS A 74 -14.75 18.32 -9.51
C LYS A 74 -14.52 16.81 -9.44
N THR A 75 -14.16 16.20 -10.57
CA THR A 75 -13.86 14.76 -10.64
C THR A 75 -12.59 14.43 -9.87
N ALA A 76 -11.54 15.22 -10.02
CA ALA A 76 -10.29 15.05 -9.28
C ALA A 76 -10.52 15.15 -7.78
N LYS A 77 -11.31 16.12 -7.30
CA LYS A 77 -11.70 16.26 -5.89
C LYS A 77 -12.47 15.05 -5.37
N SER A 78 -13.42 14.53 -6.15
CA SER A 78 -14.16 13.31 -5.80
C SER A 78 -13.26 12.08 -5.70
N ILE A 79 -12.26 11.96 -6.58
CA ILE A 79 -11.25 10.91 -6.52
C ILE A 79 -10.43 11.04 -5.23
N LEU A 80 -9.95 12.24 -4.88
CA LEU A 80 -9.19 12.46 -3.64
C LEU A 80 -10.00 12.12 -2.39
N ILE A 81 -11.26 12.56 -2.31
CA ILE A 81 -12.15 12.22 -1.21
C ILE A 81 -12.33 10.69 -1.09
N SER A 82 -12.55 10.01 -2.22
CA SER A 82 -12.68 8.55 -2.25
C SER A 82 -11.38 7.84 -1.83
N CYS A 83 -10.23 8.36 -2.23
CA CYS A 83 -8.94 7.84 -1.80
C CYS A 83 -8.72 8.06 -0.30
N GLY A 84 -8.93 9.26 0.20
CA GLY A 84 -8.79 9.61 1.61
C GLY A 84 -9.70 8.77 2.51
N SER A 85 -10.99 8.62 2.15
CA SER A 85 -11.93 7.82 2.96
C SER A 85 -11.53 6.34 3.07
N ARG A 86 -10.92 5.77 2.03
CA ARG A 86 -10.41 4.38 2.06
C ARG A 86 -9.14 4.22 2.89
N LEU A 87 -8.34 5.28 2.98
CA LEU A 87 -7.10 5.29 3.74
C LEU A 87 -7.27 5.84 5.16
N ALA A 88 -8.45 6.35 5.52
CA ALA A 88 -8.74 6.90 6.84
C ALA A 88 -8.32 5.98 8.03
N PRO A 89 -8.43 4.64 7.96
CA PRO A 89 -7.92 3.79 9.02
C PRO A 89 -6.42 3.97 9.30
N PHE A 90 -5.63 4.33 8.29
CA PHE A 90 -4.19 4.55 8.42
C PHE A 90 -3.81 5.91 9.04
N ASP A 91 -4.79 6.77 9.36
CA ASP A 91 -4.56 7.98 10.15
C ASP A 91 -4.42 7.69 11.65
N ILE A 92 -4.78 6.47 12.08
CA ILE A 92 -4.65 6.04 13.46
C ILE A 92 -3.16 5.90 13.82
N PRO A 93 -2.63 6.60 14.86
CA PRO A 93 -1.20 6.64 15.16
C PRO A 93 -0.58 5.26 15.35
N GLN A 94 -1.28 4.33 16.01
CA GLN A 94 -0.80 2.97 16.24
C GLN A 94 -0.67 2.19 14.92
N LEU A 95 -1.57 2.41 13.94
CA LEU A 95 -1.44 1.79 12.63
C LEU A 95 -0.30 2.40 11.83
N ARG A 96 -0.11 3.72 11.91
CA ARG A 96 1.02 4.39 11.27
C ARG A 96 2.36 3.83 11.76
N GLU A 97 2.48 3.58 13.06
CA GLU A 97 3.67 2.98 13.65
C GLU A 97 3.93 1.57 13.08
N ILE A 98 2.93 0.68 13.12
CA ILE A 98 3.04 -0.70 12.61
C ILE A 98 3.36 -0.74 11.12
N MET A 99 2.83 0.20 10.32
CA MET A 99 3.00 0.24 8.88
C MET A 99 4.25 1.00 8.41
N SER A 100 5.08 1.49 9.33
CA SER A 100 6.30 2.26 9.00
C SER A 100 7.50 1.39 8.66
N TYR A 101 7.53 0.13 9.11
CA TYR A 101 8.63 -0.81 8.87
C TYR A 101 8.12 -2.25 8.79
N ASP A 102 8.91 -3.15 8.19
CA ASP A 102 8.58 -4.57 8.10
C ASP A 102 9.21 -5.34 9.26
N GLU A 103 8.41 -5.65 10.27
CA GLU A 103 8.81 -6.45 11.43
C GLU A 103 8.45 -7.94 11.27
N LEU A 104 7.43 -8.23 10.46
CA LEU A 104 6.92 -9.60 10.32
C LEU A 104 7.78 -10.47 9.42
N GLU A 105 8.50 -9.88 8.47
CA GLU A 105 9.31 -10.61 7.47
C GLU A 105 8.52 -11.80 6.87
N LEU A 106 7.29 -11.55 6.42
CA LEU A 106 6.37 -12.59 5.95
C LEU A 106 6.95 -13.46 4.84
N ASP A 107 7.85 -12.90 4.03
CA ASP A 107 8.55 -13.58 2.96
C ASP A 107 9.52 -14.67 3.47
N ARG A 108 9.94 -14.62 4.74
CA ARG A 108 10.94 -15.52 5.34
C ARG A 108 10.36 -16.61 6.23
N ILE A 109 9.06 -16.65 6.44
CA ILE A 109 8.40 -17.62 7.33
C ILE A 109 8.72 -19.07 6.93
N GLY A 110 8.84 -19.35 5.63
CA GLY A 110 9.16 -20.70 5.12
C GLY A 110 10.65 -21.03 5.05
N ASP A 111 11.55 -20.05 5.24
CA ASP A 111 13.00 -20.24 5.15
C ASP A 111 13.62 -20.69 6.48
N ARG A 112 13.00 -20.33 7.58
CA ARG A 112 13.47 -20.63 8.94
C ARG A 112 12.32 -21.14 9.82
N LYS A 113 12.66 -21.81 10.91
CA LYS A 113 11.66 -22.23 11.90
C LYS A 113 11.08 -20.99 12.58
N THR A 114 9.86 -20.64 12.24
CA THR A 114 9.18 -19.42 12.69
C THR A 114 7.80 -19.78 13.22
N ALA A 115 7.35 -19.10 14.28
CA ALA A 115 5.97 -19.10 14.74
C ALA A 115 5.45 -17.66 14.72
N VAL A 116 4.36 -17.42 14.02
CA VAL A 116 3.67 -16.12 13.94
C VAL A 116 2.31 -16.25 14.59
N PHE A 117 1.96 -15.31 15.45
CA PHE A 117 0.68 -15.26 16.12
C PHE A 117 -0.05 -13.98 15.75
N PHE A 118 -1.24 -14.12 15.21
CA PHE A 118 -2.15 -12.99 14.97
C PHE A 118 -3.24 -13.04 16.04
N THR A 119 -3.26 -12.05 16.92
CA THR A 119 -4.32 -11.90 17.92
C THR A 119 -5.29 -10.82 17.45
N ILE A 120 -6.55 -11.18 17.28
CA ILE A 120 -7.63 -10.29 16.88
C ILE A 120 -8.68 -10.18 17.99
N SER A 121 -9.41 -9.07 17.99
CA SER A 121 -10.51 -8.87 18.94
C SER A 121 -11.77 -9.55 18.43
N ASP A 122 -12.45 -10.31 19.29
CA ASP A 122 -13.74 -10.93 18.97
C ASP A 122 -14.88 -9.90 18.92
N THR A 123 -14.70 -8.76 19.62
CA THR A 123 -15.75 -7.76 19.79
C THR A 123 -15.62 -6.55 18.88
N THR A 124 -14.43 -6.29 18.34
CA THR A 124 -14.15 -5.08 17.56
C THR A 124 -13.54 -5.43 16.20
N PRO A 125 -14.31 -5.39 15.11
CA PRO A 125 -13.82 -5.78 13.78
C PRO A 125 -12.96 -4.72 13.08
N THR A 126 -12.70 -3.58 13.71
CA THR A 126 -12.05 -2.41 13.11
C THR A 126 -10.74 -2.73 12.41
N TYR A 127 -9.96 -3.68 12.93
CA TYR A 127 -8.64 -4.03 12.43
C TYR A 127 -8.58 -5.38 11.68
N ASN A 128 -9.71 -6.06 11.51
CA ASN A 128 -9.74 -7.37 10.85
C ASN A 128 -9.19 -7.33 9.41
N PHE A 129 -9.35 -6.19 8.73
CA PHE A 129 -8.79 -5.99 7.39
C PHE A 129 -7.26 -6.10 7.34
N LEU A 130 -6.55 -5.73 8.43
CA LEU A 130 -5.08 -5.86 8.50
C LEU A 130 -4.66 -7.33 8.53
N VAL A 131 -5.40 -8.14 9.28
CA VAL A 131 -5.13 -9.58 9.37
C VAL A 131 -5.42 -10.25 8.04
N ALA A 132 -6.54 -9.89 7.37
CA ALA A 132 -6.86 -10.36 6.03
C ALA A 132 -5.76 -9.99 5.03
N LEU A 133 -5.27 -8.74 5.09
CA LEU A 133 -4.17 -8.26 4.25
C LEU A 133 -2.88 -9.05 4.52
N ALA A 134 -2.52 -9.25 5.79
CA ALA A 134 -1.34 -10.01 6.19
C ALA A 134 -1.39 -11.46 5.70
N PHE A 135 -2.53 -12.14 5.84
CA PHE A 135 -2.70 -13.50 5.31
C PHE A 135 -2.61 -13.54 3.79
N SER A 136 -3.27 -12.61 3.08
CA SER A 136 -3.20 -12.53 1.63
C SER A 136 -1.77 -12.32 1.13
N GLN A 137 -1.02 -11.40 1.76
CA GLN A 137 0.40 -11.18 1.45
C GLN A 137 1.25 -12.40 1.79
N MET A 138 1.06 -12.99 2.96
CA MET A 138 1.82 -14.17 3.40
C MET A 138 1.68 -15.33 2.42
N PHE A 139 0.47 -15.67 2.01
CA PHE A 139 0.25 -16.78 1.06
C PHE A 139 0.92 -16.49 -0.28
N ASN A 140 0.77 -15.29 -0.83
CA ASN A 140 1.41 -14.91 -2.08
C ASN A 140 2.94 -14.98 -1.98
N LEU A 141 3.53 -14.37 -0.94
CA LEU A 141 4.97 -14.34 -0.74
C LEU A 141 5.55 -15.75 -0.53
N LEU A 142 4.88 -16.63 0.22
CA LEU A 142 5.33 -18.00 0.42
C LEU A 142 5.31 -18.81 -0.87
N CYS A 143 4.28 -18.64 -1.71
CA CYS A 143 4.22 -19.29 -3.02
C CYS A 143 5.30 -18.76 -3.96
N GLU A 144 5.43 -17.45 -4.09
CA GLU A 144 6.47 -16.82 -4.92
C GLU A 144 7.88 -17.24 -4.49
N ARG A 145 8.12 -17.32 -3.18
CA ARG A 145 9.41 -17.73 -2.65
C ARG A 145 9.70 -19.20 -2.89
N ALA A 146 8.69 -20.07 -2.75
CA ALA A 146 8.81 -21.47 -3.12
C ALA A 146 9.20 -21.64 -4.58
N ASP A 147 8.51 -20.93 -5.48
CA ASP A 147 8.73 -21.07 -6.93
C ASP A 147 10.04 -20.44 -7.39
N ASN A 148 10.30 -19.20 -6.97
CA ASN A 148 11.40 -18.41 -7.52
C ASN A 148 12.75 -18.63 -6.83
N VAL A 149 12.74 -19.05 -5.55
CA VAL A 149 13.96 -19.21 -4.74
C VAL A 149 14.29 -20.67 -4.45
N HIS A 150 13.29 -21.49 -4.17
CA HIS A 150 13.48 -22.83 -3.66
C HIS A 150 13.06 -23.97 -4.63
N GLY A 151 12.79 -23.65 -5.88
CA GLY A 151 12.50 -24.66 -6.91
C GLY A 151 11.17 -25.41 -6.71
N GLY A 152 10.17 -24.72 -6.18
CA GLY A 152 8.79 -25.23 -6.03
C GLY A 152 8.43 -25.72 -4.63
N ARG A 153 9.36 -25.69 -3.65
CA ARG A 153 9.07 -26.12 -2.28
C ARG A 153 9.88 -25.35 -1.24
N LEU A 154 9.18 -24.81 -0.24
CA LEU A 154 9.82 -24.18 0.91
C LEU A 154 10.67 -25.15 1.73
N PRO A 155 11.82 -24.69 2.30
CA PRO A 155 12.67 -25.50 3.18
C PRO A 155 11.94 -26.02 4.41
N HIS A 156 11.04 -25.22 4.97
CA HIS A 156 10.21 -25.61 6.11
C HIS A 156 8.74 -25.64 5.70
N HIS A 157 8.04 -26.70 6.15
CA HIS A 157 6.59 -26.81 5.95
C HIS A 157 5.87 -25.77 6.80
N VAL A 158 5.08 -24.91 6.16
CA VAL A 158 4.25 -23.91 6.83
C VAL A 158 2.87 -24.51 7.11
N ARG A 159 2.46 -24.45 8.37
CA ARG A 159 1.12 -24.85 8.82
C ARG A 159 0.38 -23.63 9.33
N VAL A 160 -0.80 -23.40 8.82
CA VAL A 160 -1.71 -22.35 9.31
C VAL A 160 -2.77 -23.02 10.20
N LEU A 161 -2.87 -22.55 11.44
CA LEU A 161 -3.94 -22.89 12.37
C LEU A 161 -4.83 -21.67 12.47
N TRP A 162 -6.02 -21.78 11.94
CA TRP A 162 -6.94 -20.66 11.81
C TRP A 162 -8.17 -20.90 12.68
N ASP A 163 -8.10 -20.42 13.89
CA ASP A 163 -9.25 -20.36 14.78
C ASP A 163 -10.10 -19.15 14.40
N GLU A 164 -11.40 -19.30 14.42
CA GLU A 164 -12.37 -18.24 14.06
C GLU A 164 -12.12 -17.55 12.70
N ALA A 165 -11.85 -18.30 11.67
CA ALA A 165 -11.60 -17.80 10.32
C ALA A 165 -12.70 -16.83 9.80
N ALA A 166 -13.93 -16.98 10.29
CA ALA A 166 -15.05 -16.09 9.93
C ALA A 166 -14.82 -14.63 10.33
N ASN A 167 -14.01 -14.36 11.37
CA ASN A 167 -13.76 -13.03 11.88
C ASN A 167 -12.69 -12.26 11.09
N THR A 168 -11.92 -12.93 10.23
CA THR A 168 -10.82 -12.29 9.48
C THR A 168 -11.26 -11.70 8.14
N GLY A 169 -12.54 -11.84 7.75
CA GLY A 169 -13.04 -11.38 6.46
C GLY A 169 -12.67 -12.32 5.29
N GLN A 170 -12.85 -11.84 4.06
CA GLN A 170 -12.42 -12.58 2.87
C GLN A 170 -10.92 -12.37 2.64
N VAL A 171 -10.18 -13.46 2.61
CA VAL A 171 -8.75 -13.52 2.29
C VAL A 171 -8.56 -13.88 0.83
#